data_f63eb173ab6e07a1e80c3408fab509c6
#
_entry.id   f63eb173ab6e07a1e80c3408fab509c6
#
_cell.length_a   1.000
_cell.length_b   1.000
_cell.length_c   1.000
_cell.angle_alpha   90.00
_cell.angle_beta   90.00
_cell.angle_gamma   90.00
#
_symmetry.space_group_name_H-M   'P 1'
#
loop_
_entity.id
_entity.type
_entity.pdbx_description
1 polymer ?
#
loop_
_entity_poly.entity_id
_entity_poly.type
_entity_poly.pdbx_seq_one_letter_code
_entity_poly.pdbx_strand_id
1 'polypeptide(L)'
;MKFKNTLFLLLIFSSSSILSGQQYIDDLGSEFHKKKRQEFRDKMPQNSIAFFFTSPIMKRSNDTDFMYHQDPNFYYLSGWREPHGVLIIFKDDQEDDNGLFNEILYVREKNEYREMWDGRRLGLQGAKKMDFDRVKLRSDFIKNPIQIQSFSNILNMDIRDDVRDFKDDKYDLYDIQNKFLEIITDKEVIIGTGDMKKELNNISLDNIMSSLRQTKDPLEIKLLTKAIKISSLAQIEVMKAIHGDMTEREVQGIHEFIYRKYGAAHEGYNSIVGAGANSCILHYVTNEDINIDNELILMDLGAEYRGYTADVTRTIPVNGKFSPEQKEIYDLVYESQEEAIKKAIVGNTFNDIYIESFQIISKGLIKLGIINDANKARKYYPHGVSHHIGLDVHDPGSRILEKNMVITVEPGIYIPENSDCDPKWWNIGVRIEDDILITDSEPINLSEDAPRSSSEIEKIMKLESPINQLILPDIND
;
A
#
# COMPACT_ATOMS: atom_id res chain seq x y z
N MET A 1 -1.35 -77.17 -12.49
CA MET A 1 -1.55 -75.89 -11.77
C MET A 1 -1.19 -74.73 -12.72
N LYS A 2 -2.20 -74.07 -13.27
CA LYS A 2 -2.01 -73.00 -14.29
C LYS A 2 -2.12 -71.66 -13.55
N PHE A 3 -1.02 -70.90 -13.53
CA PHE A 3 -1.02 -69.51 -13.07
C PHE A 3 -1.55 -68.62 -14.18
N LYS A 4 -2.65 -67.90 -13.93
CA LYS A 4 -3.16 -66.86 -14.75
C LYS A 4 -2.46 -65.53 -14.36
N ASN A 5 -1.66 -65.00 -15.29
CA ASN A 5 -1.13 -63.67 -15.17
C ASN A 5 -2.22 -62.67 -15.53
N THR A 6 -2.75 -61.91 -14.59
CA THR A 6 -3.61 -60.77 -14.80
C THR A 6 -2.74 -59.50 -14.90
N LEU A 7 -2.62 -59.00 -16.11
CA LEU A 7 -1.90 -57.76 -16.37
C LEU A 7 -2.80 -56.57 -15.94
N PHE A 8 -2.44 -55.87 -14.87
CA PHE A 8 -3.10 -54.62 -14.46
C PHE A 8 -2.49 -53.49 -15.26
N LEU A 9 -3.22 -52.95 -16.25
CA LEU A 9 -2.88 -51.75 -16.95
C LEU A 9 -3.20 -50.55 -16.03
N LEU A 10 -2.19 -49.95 -15.42
CA LEU A 10 -2.30 -48.65 -14.76
C LEU A 10 -2.32 -47.56 -15.84
N LEU A 11 -3.51 -47.05 -16.15
CA LEU A 11 -3.66 -45.81 -16.90
C LEU A 11 -3.24 -44.63 -16.01
N ILE A 12 -2.01 -44.23 -16.13
CA ILE A 12 -1.54 -42.93 -15.58
C ILE A 12 -2.15 -41.84 -16.45
N PHE A 13 -3.25 -41.27 -16.02
CA PHE A 13 -3.69 -39.94 -16.50
C PHE A 13 -2.64 -38.93 -16.04
N SER A 14 -1.64 -38.67 -16.86
CA SER A 14 -0.87 -37.46 -16.74
C SER A 14 -1.77 -36.28 -17.12
N SER A 15 -2.42 -35.69 -16.12
CA SER A 15 -2.91 -34.34 -16.27
C SER A 15 -1.68 -33.45 -16.43
N SER A 16 -1.28 -33.22 -17.69
CA SER A 16 -0.44 -32.10 -18.05
C SER A 16 -1.24 -30.83 -17.72
N SER A 17 -1.14 -30.38 -16.46
CA SER A 17 -1.37 -29.00 -16.14
C SER A 17 -0.39 -28.22 -17.03
N ILE A 18 -0.91 -27.70 -18.13
CA ILE A 18 -0.25 -26.63 -18.85
C ILE A 18 -0.06 -25.53 -17.82
N LEU A 19 1.15 -25.43 -17.29
CA LEU A 19 1.62 -24.23 -16.62
C LEU A 19 1.61 -23.13 -17.68
N SER A 20 0.43 -22.58 -17.94
CA SER A 20 0.31 -21.26 -18.54
C SER A 20 1.07 -20.35 -17.59
N GLY A 21 2.13 -19.73 -18.10
CA GLY A 21 2.95 -18.82 -17.31
C GLY A 21 2.00 -17.92 -16.50
N GLN A 22 2.30 -17.80 -15.22
CA GLN A 22 1.44 -17.21 -14.19
C GLN A 22 0.89 -15.88 -14.68
N GLN A 23 -0.31 -15.89 -15.26
CA GLN A 23 -1.05 -14.66 -15.47
C GLN A 23 -1.32 -14.08 -14.09
N TYR A 24 -1.04 -12.82 -13.94
CA TYR A 24 -1.21 -12.09 -12.71
C TYR A 24 -2.68 -12.16 -12.29
N ILE A 25 -3.00 -13.02 -11.35
CA ILE A 25 -4.33 -13.12 -10.75
C ILE A 25 -4.28 -12.26 -9.50
N ASP A 26 -5.10 -11.22 -9.45
CA ASP A 26 -5.17 -10.31 -8.31
C ASP A 26 -6.02 -10.85 -7.14
N ASP A 27 -6.66 -11.97 -7.31
CA ASP A 27 -7.61 -12.59 -6.38
C ASP A 27 -8.94 -11.81 -6.19
N LEU A 28 -9.10 -10.64 -6.78
CA LEU A 28 -10.36 -9.87 -6.78
C LEU A 28 -11.30 -10.35 -7.89
N GLY A 29 -10.73 -10.59 -9.08
CA GLY A 29 -11.46 -11.05 -10.27
C GLY A 29 -12.17 -9.94 -11.04
N SER A 30 -12.51 -10.23 -12.30
CA SER A 30 -13.11 -9.26 -13.22
C SER A 30 -14.47 -8.72 -12.74
N GLU A 31 -15.27 -9.53 -12.05
CA GLU A 31 -16.57 -9.11 -11.51
C GLU A 31 -16.44 -8.00 -10.47
N PHE A 32 -15.43 -8.07 -9.59
CA PHE A 32 -15.15 -7.01 -8.62
C PHE A 32 -14.89 -5.68 -9.34
N HIS A 33 -13.95 -5.67 -10.28
CA HIS A 33 -13.57 -4.46 -11.01
C HIS A 33 -14.73 -3.90 -11.83
N LYS A 34 -15.54 -4.77 -12.48
CA LYS A 34 -16.73 -4.36 -13.19
C LYS A 34 -17.76 -3.70 -12.27
N LYS A 35 -18.01 -4.29 -11.11
CA LYS A 35 -18.88 -3.72 -10.08
C LYS A 35 -18.37 -2.33 -9.64
N LYS A 36 -17.06 -2.18 -9.41
CA LYS A 36 -16.46 -0.90 -9.02
C LYS A 36 -16.55 0.17 -10.12
N ARG A 37 -16.41 -0.21 -11.39
CA ARG A 37 -16.67 0.70 -12.53
C ARG A 37 -18.13 1.13 -12.57
N GLN A 38 -19.07 0.22 -12.30
CA GLN A 38 -20.50 0.56 -12.21
C GLN A 38 -20.76 1.51 -11.04
N GLU A 39 -20.23 1.23 -9.84
CA GLU A 39 -20.37 2.10 -8.66
C GLU A 39 -19.77 3.49 -8.92
N PHE A 40 -18.63 3.58 -9.61
CA PHE A 40 -18.04 4.85 -10.05
C PHE A 40 -18.97 5.59 -10.99
N ARG A 41 -19.48 4.92 -12.05
CA ARG A 41 -20.39 5.49 -13.01
C ARG A 41 -21.69 6.01 -12.38
N ASP A 42 -22.23 5.28 -11.40
CA ASP A 42 -23.45 5.71 -10.67
C ASP A 42 -23.26 7.06 -9.98
N LYS A 43 -22.05 7.35 -9.49
CA LYS A 43 -21.68 8.61 -8.81
C LYS A 43 -21.25 9.73 -9.76
N MET A 44 -20.96 9.44 -11.02
CA MET A 44 -20.58 10.47 -12.01
C MET A 44 -21.69 11.49 -12.22
N PRO A 45 -21.37 12.77 -12.46
CA PRO A 45 -22.32 13.78 -12.92
C PRO A 45 -23.02 13.36 -14.24
N GLN A 46 -24.21 13.88 -14.46
CA GLN A 46 -24.91 13.67 -15.75
C GLN A 46 -24.09 14.22 -16.92
N ASN A 47 -24.17 13.57 -18.07
CA ASN A 47 -23.46 13.95 -19.29
C ASN A 47 -21.95 14.15 -19.06
N SER A 48 -21.32 13.16 -18.43
CA SER A 48 -19.89 13.16 -18.12
C SER A 48 -19.12 12.00 -18.73
N ILE A 49 -17.81 12.24 -18.90
CA ILE A 49 -16.81 11.25 -19.31
C ILE A 49 -15.63 11.31 -18.34
N ALA A 50 -15.07 10.17 -17.95
CA ALA A 50 -13.94 10.08 -17.06
C ALA A 50 -12.73 9.40 -17.73
N PHE A 51 -11.53 9.92 -17.49
CA PHE A 51 -10.26 9.41 -18.00
C PHE A 51 -9.35 8.98 -16.85
N PHE A 52 -8.90 7.75 -16.90
CA PHE A 52 -7.90 7.21 -15.99
C PHE A 52 -6.68 6.77 -16.78
N PHE A 53 -5.50 7.12 -16.29
CA PHE A 53 -4.22 6.80 -16.90
C PHE A 53 -3.45 5.81 -16.03
N THR A 54 -2.69 4.92 -16.67
CA THR A 54 -1.73 4.07 -15.96
C THR A 54 -0.61 4.91 -15.36
N SER A 55 0.05 4.39 -14.31
CA SER A 55 1.28 5.00 -13.79
C SER A 55 2.37 5.08 -14.87
N PRO A 56 3.27 6.06 -14.80
CA PRO A 56 4.46 6.08 -15.63
C PRO A 56 5.47 5.03 -15.17
N ILE A 57 6.30 4.57 -16.11
CA ILE A 57 7.50 3.80 -15.77
C ILE A 57 8.57 4.78 -15.25
N MET A 58 8.96 4.60 -13.98
CA MET A 58 9.93 5.47 -13.31
C MET A 58 11.36 4.99 -13.55
N LYS A 59 12.22 5.90 -14.00
CA LYS A 59 13.64 5.61 -14.23
C LYS A 59 14.38 5.55 -12.90
N ARG A 60 15.13 4.44 -12.68
CA ARG A 60 16.05 4.33 -11.56
C ARG A 60 17.42 4.92 -11.90
N SER A 61 18.05 4.42 -12.97
CA SER A 61 19.40 4.83 -13.35
C SER A 61 19.67 4.40 -14.79
N ASN A 62 20.17 5.29 -15.62
CA ASN A 62 20.55 5.05 -17.01
C ASN A 62 19.44 4.34 -17.81
N ASP A 63 19.61 3.06 -18.16
CA ASP A 63 18.68 2.20 -18.90
C ASP A 63 17.87 1.25 -17.99
N THR A 64 17.97 1.43 -16.66
CA THR A 64 17.28 0.60 -15.67
C THR A 64 16.14 1.38 -15.06
N ASP A 65 14.98 0.74 -14.94
CA ASP A 65 13.78 1.29 -14.34
C ASP A 65 13.53 0.74 -12.91
N PHE A 66 12.78 1.48 -12.09
CA PHE A 66 12.20 0.93 -10.88
C PHE A 66 11.16 -0.14 -11.22
N MET A 67 10.87 -1.02 -10.28
CA MET A 67 9.75 -1.95 -10.44
C MET A 67 8.47 -1.15 -10.69
N TYR A 68 7.72 -1.55 -11.73
CA TYR A 68 6.49 -0.86 -12.09
C TYR A 68 5.41 -1.07 -11.04
N HIS A 69 4.85 0.02 -10.57
CA HIS A 69 3.69 0.05 -9.68
C HIS A 69 2.53 0.75 -10.38
N GLN A 70 1.38 0.09 -10.45
CA GLN A 70 0.19 0.64 -11.10
C GLN A 70 -0.45 1.70 -10.21
N ASP A 71 -1.07 2.69 -10.86
CA ASP A 71 -1.92 3.65 -10.17
C ASP A 71 -3.05 2.95 -9.42
N PRO A 72 -3.25 3.23 -8.12
CA PRO A 72 -4.25 2.55 -7.31
C PRO A 72 -5.69 2.72 -7.81
N ASN A 73 -6.07 3.90 -8.31
CA ASN A 73 -7.41 4.14 -8.86
C ASN A 73 -7.62 3.40 -10.18
N PHE A 74 -6.60 3.43 -11.06
CA PHE A 74 -6.63 2.68 -12.31
C PHE A 74 -6.75 1.17 -12.04
N TYR A 75 -5.94 0.64 -11.12
CA TYR A 75 -6.01 -0.76 -10.73
C TYR A 75 -7.35 -1.14 -10.11
N TYR A 76 -7.87 -0.33 -9.19
CA TYR A 76 -9.14 -0.55 -8.50
C TYR A 76 -10.31 -0.73 -9.46
N LEU A 77 -10.34 0.08 -10.52
CA LEU A 77 -11.39 0.02 -11.53
C LEU A 77 -11.15 -1.03 -12.61
N SER A 78 -9.89 -1.38 -12.89
CA SER A 78 -9.57 -2.20 -14.06
C SER A 78 -8.99 -3.58 -13.77
N GLY A 79 -8.30 -3.78 -12.66
CA GLY A 79 -7.44 -4.93 -12.41
C GLY A 79 -6.21 -5.00 -13.32
N TRP A 80 -6.00 -3.98 -14.18
CA TRP A 80 -4.93 -3.93 -15.16
C TRP A 80 -3.61 -3.47 -14.52
N ARG A 81 -2.51 -4.17 -14.79
CA ARG A 81 -1.21 -3.92 -14.15
C ARG A 81 -0.08 -3.62 -15.14
N GLU A 82 -0.40 -3.40 -16.40
CA GLU A 82 0.61 -3.01 -17.38
C GLU A 82 0.60 -1.49 -17.62
N PRO A 83 1.75 -0.88 -17.95
CA PRO A 83 1.85 0.55 -18.27
C PRO A 83 1.25 0.88 -19.66
N HIS A 84 1.22 2.17 -19.97
CA HIS A 84 0.86 2.74 -21.27
C HIS A 84 -0.58 2.39 -21.69
N GLY A 85 -1.51 2.52 -20.76
CA GLY A 85 -2.93 2.34 -21.01
C GLY A 85 -3.78 3.52 -20.56
N VAL A 86 -5.02 3.56 -21.02
CA VAL A 86 -6.02 4.51 -20.56
C VAL A 86 -7.38 3.81 -20.45
N LEU A 87 -8.09 4.04 -19.35
CA LEU A 87 -9.46 3.62 -19.14
C LEU A 87 -10.37 4.83 -19.28
N ILE A 88 -11.41 4.70 -20.10
CA ILE A 88 -12.46 5.70 -20.27
C ILE A 88 -13.77 5.12 -19.77
N ILE A 89 -14.49 5.89 -18.93
CA ILE A 89 -15.82 5.54 -18.43
C ILE A 89 -16.78 6.67 -18.80
N PHE A 90 -17.89 6.31 -19.41
CA PHE A 90 -18.98 7.23 -19.76
C PHE A 90 -20.11 7.11 -18.75
N LYS A 91 -20.70 8.24 -18.37
CA LYS A 91 -21.90 8.24 -17.50
C LYS A 91 -23.06 7.55 -18.19
N ASP A 92 -23.30 7.92 -19.44
CA ASP A 92 -24.41 7.46 -20.25
C ASP A 92 -23.90 6.49 -21.34
N ASP A 93 -24.75 5.55 -21.76
CA ASP A 93 -24.39 4.59 -22.81
C ASP A 93 -24.06 5.31 -24.11
N GLN A 94 -23.01 4.84 -24.75
CA GLN A 94 -22.60 5.20 -26.10
C GLN A 94 -22.98 4.07 -27.06
N GLU A 95 -23.00 4.33 -28.37
CA GLU A 95 -23.33 3.36 -29.38
C GLU A 95 -22.27 3.32 -30.50
N ASP A 96 -21.90 2.12 -30.91
CA ASP A 96 -21.09 1.86 -32.09
C ASP A 96 -21.67 0.66 -32.89
N ASP A 97 -21.02 0.26 -33.97
CA ASP A 97 -21.46 -0.88 -34.82
C ASP A 97 -21.58 -2.22 -34.04
N ASN A 98 -21.00 -2.31 -32.84
CA ASN A 98 -21.04 -3.47 -31.97
C ASN A 98 -22.11 -3.35 -30.87
N GLY A 99 -22.93 -2.30 -30.89
CA GLY A 99 -23.99 -2.03 -29.91
C GLY A 99 -23.60 -1.06 -28.83
N LEU A 100 -24.35 -1.05 -27.73
CA LEU A 100 -24.13 -0.12 -26.58
C LEU A 100 -22.87 -0.47 -25.79
N PHE A 101 -22.24 0.54 -25.28
CA PHE A 101 -21.09 0.44 -24.37
C PHE A 101 -21.00 1.69 -23.50
N ASN A 102 -20.35 1.59 -22.34
CA ASN A 102 -20.10 2.74 -21.46
C ASN A 102 -18.70 2.74 -20.85
N GLU A 103 -17.82 1.87 -21.34
CA GLU A 103 -16.41 1.86 -20.95
C GLU A 103 -15.50 1.34 -22.08
N ILE A 104 -14.29 1.89 -22.14
CA ILE A 104 -13.26 1.47 -23.08
C ILE A 104 -11.93 1.37 -22.35
N LEU A 105 -11.28 0.21 -22.41
CA LEU A 105 -9.89 0.04 -21.99
C LEU A 105 -8.97 0.03 -23.21
N TYR A 106 -8.00 0.96 -23.24
CA TYR A 106 -6.95 1.00 -24.24
C TYR A 106 -5.67 0.41 -23.66
N VAL A 107 -5.05 -0.54 -24.38
CA VAL A 107 -3.92 -1.32 -23.87
C VAL A 107 -2.78 -1.40 -24.90
N ARG A 108 -1.58 -1.76 -24.42
CA ARG A 108 -0.45 -2.08 -25.27
C ARG A 108 -0.75 -3.28 -26.16
N GLU A 109 -0.20 -3.26 -27.35
CA GLU A 109 -0.13 -4.43 -28.24
C GLU A 109 0.85 -5.48 -27.71
N LYS A 110 0.61 -6.75 -28.05
CA LYS A 110 1.63 -7.78 -27.95
C LYS A 110 2.75 -7.50 -28.94
N ASN A 111 3.98 -7.73 -28.51
CA ASN A 111 5.17 -7.55 -29.34
C ASN A 111 6.21 -8.58 -28.92
N GLU A 112 6.39 -9.65 -29.72
CA GLU A 112 7.27 -10.78 -29.38
C GLU A 112 8.71 -10.35 -29.14
N TYR A 113 9.22 -9.36 -29.89
CA TYR A 113 10.55 -8.82 -29.70
C TYR A 113 10.70 -8.10 -28.35
N ARG A 114 9.72 -7.23 -28.01
CA ARG A 114 9.73 -6.54 -26.71
C ARG A 114 9.48 -7.51 -25.54
N GLU A 115 8.58 -8.48 -25.72
CA GLU A 115 8.31 -9.48 -24.67
C GLU A 115 9.55 -10.34 -24.31
N MET A 116 10.50 -10.47 -25.22
CA MET A 116 11.78 -11.13 -24.95
C MET A 116 12.67 -10.28 -24.01
N TRP A 117 12.52 -8.96 -24.01
CA TRP A 117 13.30 -8.03 -23.19
C TRP A 117 12.59 -7.62 -21.90
N ASP A 118 11.31 -7.24 -22.01
CA ASP A 118 10.56 -6.57 -20.94
C ASP A 118 9.59 -7.52 -20.22
N GLY A 119 9.49 -8.77 -20.64
CA GLY A 119 8.52 -9.73 -20.14
C GLY A 119 7.21 -9.74 -20.94
N ARG A 120 6.36 -10.71 -20.61
CA ARG A 120 5.12 -10.97 -21.35
C ARG A 120 4.11 -9.84 -21.19
N ARG A 121 3.35 -9.58 -22.28
CA ARG A 121 2.27 -8.60 -22.33
C ARG A 121 0.93 -9.31 -22.49
N LEU A 122 -0.09 -8.85 -21.79
CA LEU A 122 -1.46 -9.37 -21.89
C LEU A 122 -2.09 -9.05 -23.26
N GLY A 123 -1.88 -7.81 -23.73
CA GLY A 123 -2.43 -7.32 -25.00
C GLY A 123 -3.96 -7.38 -25.05
N LEU A 124 -4.53 -7.18 -26.26
CA LEU A 124 -5.99 -7.19 -26.45
C LEU A 124 -6.67 -8.49 -25.96
N GLN A 125 -6.03 -9.65 -26.18
CA GLN A 125 -6.65 -10.93 -25.81
C GLN A 125 -6.71 -11.13 -24.28
N GLY A 126 -5.70 -10.64 -23.56
CA GLY A 126 -5.71 -10.66 -22.09
C GLY A 126 -6.75 -9.69 -21.55
N ALA A 127 -6.78 -8.47 -22.07
CA ALA A 127 -7.73 -7.45 -21.66
C ALA A 127 -9.20 -7.83 -21.92
N LYS A 128 -9.50 -8.52 -23.02
CA LYS A 128 -10.86 -9.03 -23.32
C LYS A 128 -11.39 -10.03 -22.28
N LYS A 129 -10.51 -10.64 -21.47
CA LYS A 129 -10.92 -11.54 -20.39
C LYS A 129 -11.27 -10.80 -19.09
N MET A 130 -11.08 -9.49 -19.05
CA MET A 130 -11.29 -8.66 -17.86
C MET A 130 -12.66 -7.97 -17.84
N ASP A 131 -13.58 -8.41 -18.71
CA ASP A 131 -14.99 -8.02 -18.75
C ASP A 131 -15.22 -6.51 -18.93
N PHE A 132 -14.55 -5.94 -19.96
CA PHE A 132 -14.81 -4.58 -20.45
C PHE A 132 -15.74 -4.60 -21.64
N ASP A 133 -16.60 -3.60 -21.78
CA ASP A 133 -17.48 -3.46 -22.96
C ASP A 133 -16.67 -3.33 -24.25
N ARG A 134 -15.63 -2.53 -24.23
CA ARG A 134 -14.69 -2.35 -25.34
C ARG A 134 -13.25 -2.43 -24.89
N VAL A 135 -12.44 -3.12 -25.64
CA VAL A 135 -10.98 -3.15 -25.50
C VAL A 135 -10.36 -2.78 -26.84
N LYS A 136 -9.49 -1.77 -26.85
CA LYS A 136 -8.81 -1.25 -28.03
C LYS A 136 -7.30 -1.16 -27.80
N LEU A 137 -6.54 -1.02 -28.89
CA LEU A 137 -5.12 -0.71 -28.76
C LEU A 137 -4.90 0.76 -28.37
N ARG A 138 -3.86 1.06 -27.60
CA ARG A 138 -3.46 2.43 -27.24
C ARG A 138 -3.25 3.32 -28.48
N SER A 139 -2.78 2.73 -29.60
CA SER A 139 -2.65 3.43 -30.87
C SER A 139 -3.99 3.96 -31.42
N ASP A 140 -5.10 3.30 -31.07
CA ASP A 140 -6.43 3.75 -31.51
C ASP A 140 -6.88 4.99 -30.75
N PHE A 141 -6.48 5.14 -29.47
CA PHE A 141 -6.73 6.36 -28.71
C PHE A 141 -6.09 7.60 -29.38
N ILE A 142 -4.87 7.44 -29.92
CA ILE A 142 -4.12 8.51 -30.59
C ILE A 142 -4.71 8.81 -31.99
N LYS A 143 -4.98 7.75 -32.79
CA LYS A 143 -5.40 7.89 -34.18
C LYS A 143 -6.88 8.24 -34.35
N ASN A 144 -7.71 7.74 -33.46
CA ASN A 144 -9.16 7.87 -33.47
C ASN A 144 -9.65 8.39 -32.11
N PRO A 145 -9.32 9.65 -31.76
CA PRO A 145 -9.62 10.17 -30.44
C PRO A 145 -11.12 10.27 -30.18
N ILE A 146 -11.49 10.09 -28.91
CA ILE A 146 -12.88 10.27 -28.48
C ILE A 146 -13.30 11.72 -28.67
N GLN A 147 -14.50 11.89 -29.21
CA GLN A 147 -15.13 13.22 -29.38
C GLN A 147 -15.75 13.64 -28.04
N ILE A 148 -15.19 14.67 -27.41
CA ILE A 148 -15.60 15.10 -26.07
C ILE A 148 -16.52 16.34 -26.08
N GLN A 149 -16.83 16.88 -27.25
CA GLN A 149 -17.58 18.14 -27.39
C GLN A 149 -18.99 18.08 -26.81
N SER A 150 -19.61 16.90 -26.83
CA SER A 150 -20.97 16.68 -26.30
C SER A 150 -21.07 16.56 -24.80
N PHE A 151 -19.95 16.30 -24.09
CA PHE A 151 -19.97 16.11 -22.63
C PHE A 151 -19.86 17.44 -21.90
N SER A 152 -20.71 17.64 -20.88
CA SER A 152 -20.67 18.83 -20.03
C SER A 152 -19.60 18.75 -18.96
N ASN A 153 -19.23 17.55 -18.54
CA ASN A 153 -18.24 17.32 -17.49
C ASN A 153 -17.18 16.33 -17.96
N ILE A 154 -15.92 16.71 -17.82
CA ILE A 154 -14.76 15.86 -18.10
C ILE A 154 -14.04 15.65 -16.76
N LEU A 155 -14.06 14.41 -16.28
CA LEU A 155 -13.33 14.01 -15.09
C LEU A 155 -12.01 13.36 -15.50
N ASN A 156 -10.93 13.68 -14.83
CA ASN A 156 -9.63 13.07 -15.12
C ASN A 156 -8.77 12.99 -13.86
N MET A 157 -7.84 12.06 -13.86
CA MET A 157 -6.74 12.02 -12.90
C MET A 157 -5.76 13.15 -13.16
N ASP A 158 -4.95 13.50 -12.17
CA ASP A 158 -3.86 14.44 -12.34
C ASP A 158 -2.92 14.02 -13.49
N ILE A 159 -2.63 14.96 -14.37
CA ILE A 159 -1.66 14.76 -15.45
C ILE A 159 -0.26 14.97 -14.87
N ARG A 160 0.54 13.93 -14.89
CA ARG A 160 1.91 13.96 -14.36
C ARG A 160 2.89 14.61 -15.33
N ASP A 161 3.80 15.39 -14.79
CA ASP A 161 4.85 16.09 -15.57
C ASP A 161 6.10 15.22 -15.78
N ASP A 162 6.27 14.16 -14.98
CA ASP A 162 7.45 13.29 -14.94
C ASP A 162 7.33 12.06 -15.85
N VAL A 163 6.40 12.07 -16.80
CA VAL A 163 6.20 10.98 -17.75
C VAL A 163 7.27 11.02 -18.82
N ARG A 164 8.06 9.94 -18.87
CA ARG A 164 9.13 9.78 -19.87
C ARG A 164 8.56 9.46 -21.25
N ASP A 165 9.07 10.13 -22.29
CA ASP A 165 8.87 9.80 -23.70
C ASP A 165 9.82 8.65 -24.10
N PHE A 166 9.27 7.50 -24.42
CA PHE A 166 10.02 6.34 -24.92
C PHE A 166 10.11 6.40 -26.46
N LYS A 167 11.15 7.06 -26.97
CA LYS A 167 11.34 7.32 -28.41
C LYS A 167 11.15 6.10 -29.32
N ASP A 168 11.42 4.90 -28.82
CA ASP A 168 11.33 3.64 -29.55
C ASP A 168 10.00 2.90 -29.30
N ASP A 169 9.10 3.44 -28.47
CA ASP A 169 7.80 2.86 -28.14
C ASP A 169 6.66 3.84 -28.41
N LYS A 170 6.31 3.97 -29.70
CA LYS A 170 5.21 4.87 -30.13
C LYS A 170 3.93 4.54 -29.39
N TYR A 171 3.15 5.59 -29.11
CA TYR A 171 1.88 5.53 -28.39
C TYR A 171 2.05 5.15 -26.91
N ASP A 172 3.19 5.50 -26.31
CA ASP A 172 3.43 5.34 -24.89
C ASP A 172 2.54 6.28 -24.03
N LEU A 173 2.74 6.29 -22.72
CA LEU A 173 1.93 7.14 -21.84
C LEU A 173 2.13 8.64 -22.10
N TYR A 174 3.33 9.04 -22.50
CA TYR A 174 3.62 10.42 -22.89
C TYR A 174 2.79 10.86 -24.09
N ASP A 175 2.75 10.05 -25.14
CA ASP A 175 1.93 10.29 -26.32
C ASP A 175 0.42 10.31 -25.99
N ILE A 176 -0.02 9.38 -25.12
CA ILE A 176 -1.42 9.29 -24.66
C ILE A 176 -1.82 10.57 -23.91
N GLN A 177 -1.01 11.03 -22.97
CA GLN A 177 -1.30 12.23 -22.19
C GLN A 177 -1.27 13.51 -23.06
N ASN A 178 -0.32 13.61 -23.96
CA ASN A 178 -0.27 14.74 -24.90
C ASN A 178 -1.51 14.76 -25.80
N LYS A 179 -1.95 13.60 -26.29
CA LYS A 179 -3.19 13.50 -27.08
C LYS A 179 -4.41 13.89 -26.28
N PHE A 180 -4.49 13.49 -25.02
CA PHE A 180 -5.56 13.89 -24.11
C PHE A 180 -5.59 15.40 -23.92
N LEU A 181 -4.45 16.02 -23.68
CA LEU A 181 -4.34 17.49 -23.53
C LEU A 181 -4.76 18.22 -24.83
N GLU A 182 -4.38 17.71 -26.00
CA GLU A 182 -4.83 18.21 -27.31
C GLU A 182 -6.35 18.17 -27.43
N ILE A 183 -6.97 17.01 -27.13
CA ILE A 183 -8.44 16.81 -27.21
C ILE A 183 -9.18 17.83 -26.31
N ILE A 184 -8.66 18.09 -25.11
CA ILE A 184 -9.28 19.03 -24.16
C ILE A 184 -9.12 20.47 -24.63
N THR A 185 -7.95 20.84 -25.15
CA THR A 185 -7.67 22.20 -25.63
C THR A 185 -8.56 22.57 -26.83
N ASP A 186 -8.86 21.60 -27.71
CA ASP A 186 -9.73 21.81 -28.85
C ASP A 186 -11.21 22.02 -28.47
N LYS A 187 -11.60 21.63 -27.25
CA LYS A 187 -12.87 21.97 -26.70
C LYS A 187 -12.78 23.38 -26.12
N GLU A 188 -13.11 24.46 -26.70
CA GLU A 188 -13.17 25.82 -26.10
C GLU A 188 -13.82 25.80 -24.68
N VAL A 189 -13.23 25.02 -23.79
CA VAL A 189 -13.57 25.01 -22.37
C VAL A 189 -13.00 26.30 -21.84
N ILE A 190 -13.84 27.27 -21.53
CA ILE A 190 -13.48 28.45 -20.76
C ILE A 190 -13.04 27.94 -19.39
N ILE A 191 -11.80 27.53 -19.34
CA ILE A 191 -11.09 27.24 -18.09
C ILE A 191 -10.59 28.60 -17.62
N GLY A 192 -10.86 28.96 -16.37
CA GLY A 192 -10.41 30.24 -15.80
C GLY A 192 -8.90 30.46 -15.99
N THR A 193 -8.40 31.64 -15.70
CA THR A 193 -7.05 32.12 -16.03
C THR A 193 -5.89 31.45 -15.27
N GLY A 194 -6.03 30.17 -14.86
CA GLY A 194 -5.02 29.38 -14.15
C GLY A 194 -4.24 28.43 -15.04
N ASP A 195 -3.32 27.69 -14.44
CA ASP A 195 -2.51 26.67 -15.11
C ASP A 195 -3.41 25.52 -15.59
N MET A 196 -3.61 25.37 -16.91
CA MET A 196 -4.56 24.43 -17.53
C MET A 196 -4.43 22.99 -17.02
N LYS A 197 -3.25 22.57 -16.55
CA LYS A 197 -3.03 21.25 -15.96
C LYS A 197 -3.72 21.04 -14.59
N LYS A 198 -4.07 22.13 -13.89
CA LYS A 198 -4.68 22.11 -12.54
C LYS A 198 -6.19 22.31 -12.52
N GLU A 199 -6.80 22.77 -13.59
CA GLU A 199 -8.22 23.14 -13.63
C GLU A 199 -9.15 22.08 -14.23
N LEU A 200 -8.61 20.98 -14.71
CA LEU A 200 -9.38 19.79 -15.06
C LEU A 200 -10.02 19.21 -13.80
N ASN A 201 -11.24 18.73 -13.89
CA ASN A 201 -12.07 18.37 -12.74
C ASN A 201 -11.61 17.08 -12.05
N ASN A 202 -10.37 17.06 -11.56
CA ASN A 202 -9.79 16.00 -10.76
C ASN A 202 -10.50 15.90 -9.39
N ILE A 203 -10.89 17.03 -8.77
CA ILE A 203 -11.55 17.06 -7.46
C ILE A 203 -12.80 16.16 -7.43
N SER A 204 -13.62 16.19 -8.47
CA SER A 204 -14.82 15.34 -8.54
C SER A 204 -14.45 13.87 -8.69
N LEU A 205 -13.42 13.54 -9.49
CA LEU A 205 -12.92 12.18 -9.66
C LEU A 205 -12.37 11.65 -8.34
N ASP A 206 -11.50 12.43 -7.69
CA ASP A 206 -10.87 12.06 -6.42
C ASP A 206 -11.90 11.85 -5.30
N ASN A 207 -12.93 12.71 -5.22
CA ASN A 207 -14.02 12.55 -4.26
C ASN A 207 -14.80 11.25 -4.49
N ILE A 208 -15.09 10.91 -5.74
CA ILE A 208 -15.77 9.65 -6.08
C ILE A 208 -14.87 8.47 -5.70
N MET A 209 -13.61 8.47 -6.12
CA MET A 209 -12.66 7.38 -5.81
C MET A 209 -12.45 7.23 -4.32
N SER A 210 -12.27 8.32 -3.58
CA SER A 210 -12.19 8.31 -2.12
C SER A 210 -13.41 7.65 -1.49
N SER A 211 -14.61 8.02 -1.94
CA SER A 211 -15.85 7.43 -1.42
C SER A 211 -16.02 5.93 -1.73
N LEU A 212 -15.39 5.43 -2.78
CA LEU A 212 -15.43 4.01 -3.14
C LEU A 212 -14.37 3.19 -2.39
N ARG A 213 -13.18 3.77 -2.18
CA ARG A 213 -12.03 3.07 -1.59
C ARG A 213 -12.04 3.08 -0.07
N GLN A 214 -12.70 4.07 0.56
CA GLN A 214 -12.69 4.20 2.03
C GLN A 214 -13.30 2.99 2.75
N THR A 215 -14.37 2.37 2.21
CA THR A 215 -14.99 1.17 2.77
C THR A 215 -14.62 -0.06 1.94
N LYS A 216 -14.03 -1.05 2.58
CA LYS A 216 -13.46 -2.22 1.91
C LYS A 216 -14.52 -3.29 1.66
N ASP A 217 -14.56 -3.84 0.44
CA ASP A 217 -15.31 -5.05 0.12
C ASP A 217 -14.67 -6.27 0.84
N PRO A 218 -15.41 -7.35 1.14
CA PRO A 218 -14.86 -8.56 1.76
C PRO A 218 -13.64 -9.15 1.04
N LEU A 219 -13.53 -9.01 -0.28
CA LEU A 219 -12.36 -9.47 -1.04
C LEU A 219 -11.14 -8.58 -0.77
N GLU A 220 -11.34 -7.27 -0.66
CA GLU A 220 -10.28 -6.31 -0.30
C GLU A 220 -9.78 -6.58 1.14
N ILE A 221 -10.70 -6.76 2.10
CA ILE A 221 -10.35 -7.10 3.49
C ILE A 221 -9.53 -8.39 3.54
N LYS A 222 -9.86 -9.40 2.73
CA LYS A 222 -9.10 -10.66 2.65
C LYS A 222 -7.66 -10.43 2.18
N LEU A 223 -7.44 -9.60 1.15
CA LEU A 223 -6.10 -9.32 0.63
C LEU A 223 -5.29 -8.47 1.60
N LEU A 224 -5.91 -7.45 2.17
CA LEU A 224 -5.31 -6.59 3.18
C LEU A 224 -4.92 -7.40 4.43
N THR A 225 -5.83 -8.24 4.96
CA THR A 225 -5.53 -9.15 6.07
C THR A 225 -4.34 -10.07 5.74
N LYS A 226 -4.19 -10.49 4.49
CA LYS A 226 -3.03 -11.31 4.08
C LYS A 226 -1.74 -10.51 4.11
N ALA A 227 -1.72 -9.27 3.64
CA ALA A 227 -0.57 -8.37 3.74
C ALA A 227 -0.18 -8.13 5.20
N ILE A 228 -1.16 -7.85 6.06
CA ILE A 228 -0.99 -7.60 7.49
C ILE A 228 -0.42 -8.84 8.21
N LYS A 229 -0.93 -10.03 7.92
CA LYS A 229 -0.38 -11.28 8.49
C LYS A 229 1.06 -11.56 8.06
N ILE A 230 1.42 -11.23 6.83
CA ILE A 230 2.80 -11.35 6.36
C ILE A 230 3.71 -10.39 7.14
N SER A 231 3.27 -9.15 7.35
CA SER A 231 4.00 -8.12 8.12
C SER A 231 4.12 -8.51 9.59
N SER A 232 3.04 -8.96 10.22
CA SER A 232 3.05 -9.45 11.60
C SER A 232 4.01 -10.62 11.80
N LEU A 233 4.05 -11.57 10.85
CA LEU A 233 4.99 -12.67 10.89
C LEU A 233 6.45 -12.18 10.77
N ALA A 234 6.70 -11.18 9.92
CA ALA A 234 8.03 -10.60 9.76
C ALA A 234 8.50 -9.93 11.06
N GLN A 235 7.63 -9.16 11.73
CA GLN A 235 7.92 -8.60 13.05
C GLN A 235 8.28 -9.69 14.07
N ILE A 236 7.53 -10.79 14.11
CA ILE A 236 7.81 -11.93 15.02
C ILE A 236 9.16 -12.58 14.71
N GLU A 237 9.49 -12.78 13.43
CA GLU A 237 10.76 -13.40 13.07
C GLU A 237 11.95 -12.50 13.36
N VAL A 238 11.83 -11.17 13.22
CA VAL A 238 12.85 -10.25 13.69
C VAL A 238 13.00 -10.29 15.20
N MET A 239 11.90 -10.28 15.98
CA MET A 239 11.96 -10.41 17.44
C MET A 239 12.76 -11.63 17.90
N LYS A 240 12.68 -12.74 17.16
CA LYS A 240 13.41 -13.98 17.46
C LYS A 240 14.86 -13.96 16.96
N ALA A 241 15.12 -13.23 15.86
CA ALA A 241 16.41 -13.28 15.17
C ALA A 241 17.40 -12.22 15.66
N ILE A 242 16.90 -11.08 16.14
CA ILE A 242 17.71 -9.88 16.41
C ILE A 242 18.76 -10.09 17.50
N HIS A 243 19.95 -9.53 17.28
CA HIS A 243 21.05 -9.43 18.24
C HIS A 243 21.90 -8.18 17.99
N GLY A 244 22.73 -7.79 18.96
CA GLY A 244 23.46 -6.54 18.93
C GLY A 244 24.45 -6.35 17.79
N ASP A 245 24.95 -7.45 17.22
CA ASP A 245 25.89 -7.40 16.09
C ASP A 245 25.23 -7.16 14.73
N MET A 246 23.87 -7.09 14.68
CA MET A 246 23.15 -6.77 13.45
C MET A 246 23.20 -5.27 13.13
N THR A 247 22.94 -4.96 11.86
CA THR A 247 22.71 -3.62 11.36
C THR A 247 21.22 -3.36 11.17
N GLU A 248 20.80 -2.10 11.07
CA GLU A 248 19.42 -1.74 10.70
C GLU A 248 19.02 -2.35 9.35
N ARG A 249 19.97 -2.45 8.38
CA ARG A 249 19.73 -3.08 7.07
C ARG A 249 19.53 -4.59 7.14
N GLU A 250 20.19 -5.28 8.04
CA GLU A 250 19.96 -6.72 8.25
C GLU A 250 18.56 -6.95 8.81
N VAL A 251 18.12 -6.12 9.74
CA VAL A 251 16.75 -6.15 10.28
C VAL A 251 15.73 -5.90 9.17
N GLN A 252 15.94 -4.88 8.33
CA GLN A 252 15.12 -4.65 7.12
C GLN A 252 15.13 -5.87 6.21
N GLY A 253 16.30 -6.45 5.95
CA GLY A 253 16.45 -7.61 5.07
C GLY A 253 15.68 -8.85 5.54
N ILE A 254 15.52 -9.05 6.86
CA ILE A 254 14.70 -10.13 7.42
C ILE A 254 13.22 -9.90 7.08
N HIS A 255 12.70 -8.69 7.24
CA HIS A 255 11.32 -8.38 6.86
C HIS A 255 11.09 -8.65 5.37
N GLU A 256 11.95 -8.12 4.50
CA GLU A 256 11.82 -8.28 3.05
C GLU A 256 11.92 -9.75 2.61
N PHE A 257 12.79 -10.54 3.25
CA PHE A 257 12.86 -11.99 3.00
C PHE A 257 11.51 -12.67 3.30
N ILE A 258 10.89 -12.35 4.45
CA ILE A 258 9.59 -12.91 4.82
C ILE A 258 8.51 -12.46 3.83
N TYR A 259 8.50 -11.20 3.42
CA TYR A 259 7.56 -10.68 2.44
C TYR A 259 7.62 -11.47 1.13
N ARG A 260 8.80 -11.63 0.56
CA ARG A 260 9.02 -12.39 -0.68
C ARG A 260 8.65 -13.87 -0.51
N LYS A 261 9.01 -14.48 0.61
CA LYS A 261 8.68 -15.90 0.91
C LYS A 261 7.19 -16.17 0.87
N TYR A 262 6.37 -15.23 1.33
CA TYR A 262 4.91 -15.38 1.39
C TYR A 262 4.17 -14.72 0.22
N GLY A 263 4.89 -14.28 -0.81
CA GLY A 263 4.35 -13.82 -2.08
C GLY A 263 3.91 -12.37 -2.13
N ALA A 264 4.34 -11.54 -1.18
CA ALA A 264 4.25 -10.09 -1.32
C ALA A 264 5.14 -9.61 -2.46
N ALA A 265 4.68 -8.58 -3.19
CA ALA A 265 5.40 -8.05 -4.33
C ALA A 265 6.68 -7.32 -3.88
N HIS A 266 6.56 -6.49 -2.86
CA HIS A 266 7.61 -5.74 -2.18
C HIS A 266 7.04 -5.13 -0.88
N GLU A 267 7.77 -4.25 -0.25
CA GLU A 267 7.28 -3.32 0.76
C GLU A 267 6.27 -2.35 0.13
N GLY A 268 5.25 -1.97 0.90
CA GLY A 268 4.21 -1.03 0.45
C GLY A 268 4.64 0.44 0.52
N TYR A 269 5.70 0.72 1.27
CA TYR A 269 6.35 2.02 1.43
C TYR A 269 7.80 1.81 1.87
N ASN A 270 8.61 2.87 1.84
CA ASN A 270 10.02 2.77 2.23
C ASN A 270 10.13 2.33 3.69
N SER A 271 10.78 1.20 3.93
CA SER A 271 10.95 0.62 5.25
C SER A 271 11.65 1.58 6.22
N ILE A 272 11.12 1.72 7.41
CA ILE A 272 11.68 2.53 8.51
C ILE A 272 12.22 1.57 9.57
N VAL A 273 13.53 1.57 9.75
CA VAL A 273 14.22 0.77 10.77
C VAL A 273 15.23 1.66 11.48
N GLY A 274 14.86 2.18 12.64
CA GLY A 274 15.68 3.14 13.38
C GLY A 274 16.03 2.66 14.78
N ALA A 275 17.31 2.49 15.06
CA ALA A 275 17.82 2.13 16.38
C ALA A 275 18.26 3.38 17.18
N GLY A 276 18.14 3.34 18.51
CA GLY A 276 18.58 4.40 19.40
C GLY A 276 18.08 5.78 18.99
N ALA A 277 18.99 6.70 18.72
CA ALA A 277 18.65 8.07 18.30
C ALA A 277 17.84 8.10 16.98
N ASN A 278 18.06 7.16 16.07
CA ASN A 278 17.33 7.07 14.79
C ASN A 278 15.85 6.74 15.01
N SER A 279 15.49 6.06 16.09
CA SER A 279 14.08 5.79 16.46
C SER A 279 13.28 7.07 16.74
N CYS A 280 13.95 8.20 16.98
CA CYS A 280 13.31 9.50 17.18
C CYS A 280 13.04 10.26 15.86
N ILE A 281 13.42 9.72 14.71
CA ILE A 281 13.19 10.29 13.38
C ILE A 281 12.00 9.57 12.74
N LEU A 282 10.88 10.25 12.56
CA LEU A 282 9.58 9.65 12.20
C LEU A 282 9.62 8.81 10.93
N HIS A 283 10.25 9.31 9.85
CA HIS A 283 10.40 8.62 8.57
C HIS A 283 11.89 8.37 8.27
N TYR A 284 12.56 7.65 9.17
CA TYR A 284 13.96 7.27 8.98
C TYR A 284 14.06 6.06 8.03
N VAL A 285 14.33 6.34 6.77
CA VAL A 285 14.39 5.33 5.69
C VAL A 285 15.82 5.02 5.24
N THR A 286 16.84 5.61 5.87
CA THR A 286 18.23 5.41 5.50
C THR A 286 18.74 4.03 5.95
N ASN A 287 18.35 3.62 7.17
CA ASN A 287 18.61 2.31 7.77
C ASN A 287 20.11 1.93 7.69
N GLU A 288 20.98 2.83 8.15
CA GLU A 288 22.44 2.72 7.95
C GLU A 288 23.26 2.49 9.23
N ASP A 289 22.63 2.46 10.39
CA ASP A 289 23.37 2.19 11.63
C ASP A 289 23.89 0.74 11.65
N ILE A 290 25.18 0.63 11.94
CA ILE A 290 25.91 -0.64 11.95
C ILE A 290 26.15 -1.17 13.37
N ASN A 291 25.68 -0.49 14.40
CA ASN A 291 25.82 -0.88 15.80
C ASN A 291 24.55 -0.55 16.58
N ILE A 292 23.70 -1.55 16.71
CA ILE A 292 22.40 -1.42 17.37
C ILE A 292 22.37 -2.04 18.77
N ASP A 293 23.53 -2.44 19.32
CA ASP A 293 23.61 -3.14 20.60
C ASP A 293 23.06 -2.27 21.75
N ASN A 294 22.26 -2.90 22.62
CA ASN A 294 21.60 -2.29 23.78
C ASN A 294 20.60 -1.16 23.48
N GLU A 295 20.27 -0.91 22.20
CA GLU A 295 19.31 0.12 21.80
C GLU A 295 17.87 -0.40 21.78
N LEU A 296 16.90 0.54 21.73
CA LEU A 296 15.59 0.24 21.17
C LEU A 296 15.68 0.34 19.66
N ILE A 297 15.02 -0.55 18.95
CA ILE A 297 14.85 -0.45 17.51
C ILE A 297 13.36 -0.34 17.16
N LEU A 298 13.00 0.75 16.48
CA LEU A 298 11.68 1.01 15.93
C LEU A 298 11.65 0.48 14.50
N MET A 299 10.67 -0.37 14.20
CA MET A 299 10.52 -1.04 12.92
C MET A 299 9.11 -0.80 12.40
N ASP A 300 8.99 0.06 11.39
CA ASP A 300 7.75 0.45 10.75
C ASP A 300 7.81 0.01 9.28
N LEU A 301 7.18 -1.11 9.00
CA LEU A 301 7.27 -1.79 7.71
C LEU A 301 5.98 -2.54 7.40
N GLY A 302 5.53 -2.40 6.16
CA GLY A 302 4.35 -3.08 5.65
C GLY A 302 4.61 -3.81 4.35
N ALA A 303 4.10 -5.04 4.23
CA ALA A 303 4.15 -5.81 3.00
C ALA A 303 3.06 -5.35 2.03
N GLU A 304 3.37 -5.24 0.74
CA GLU A 304 2.35 -5.13 -0.30
C GLU A 304 2.00 -6.51 -0.86
N TYR A 305 0.76 -6.92 -0.64
CA TYR A 305 0.23 -8.16 -1.20
C TYR A 305 -0.91 -7.89 -2.18
N ARG A 306 -0.70 -8.18 -3.46
CA ARG A 306 -1.69 -7.96 -4.53
C ARG A 306 -2.18 -6.51 -4.64
N GLY A 307 -1.31 -5.55 -4.32
CA GLY A 307 -1.59 -4.12 -4.36
C GLY A 307 -2.09 -3.55 -3.02
N TYR A 308 -2.46 -4.39 -2.06
CA TYR A 308 -2.88 -3.94 -0.73
C TYR A 308 -1.71 -3.89 0.23
N THR A 309 -1.54 -2.77 0.89
CA THR A 309 -0.42 -2.45 1.77
C THR A 309 -0.84 -2.58 3.23
N ALA A 310 -0.05 -3.33 4.01
CA ALA A 310 -0.13 -3.36 5.47
C ALA A 310 0.69 -2.23 6.08
N ASP A 311 0.42 -1.89 7.36
CA ASP A 311 1.20 -0.95 8.13
C ASP A 311 1.32 -1.41 9.60
N VAL A 312 2.50 -1.92 9.99
CA VAL A 312 2.67 -2.53 11.31
C VAL A 312 3.98 -2.09 11.93
N THR A 313 3.91 -1.19 12.90
CA THR A 313 5.08 -0.77 13.68
C THR A 313 5.21 -1.54 14.98
N ARG A 314 6.44 -1.98 15.26
CA ARG A 314 6.88 -2.45 16.58
C ARG A 314 8.19 -1.79 16.99
N THR A 315 8.32 -1.55 18.28
CA THR A 315 9.59 -1.09 18.90
C THR A 315 10.04 -2.14 19.91
N ILE A 316 11.26 -2.65 19.78
CA ILE A 316 11.77 -3.73 20.62
C ILE A 316 13.17 -3.43 21.17
N PRO A 317 13.56 -4.01 22.32
CA PRO A 317 14.93 -3.89 22.84
C PRO A 317 15.84 -4.91 22.15
N VAL A 318 16.89 -4.46 21.45
CA VAL A 318 17.80 -5.33 20.69
C VAL A 318 18.40 -6.46 21.54
N ASN A 319 18.72 -6.19 22.81
CA ASN A 319 19.27 -7.17 23.75
C ASN A 319 18.22 -8.10 24.40
N GLY A 320 16.97 -8.03 23.97
CA GLY A 320 15.86 -8.89 24.45
C GLY A 320 15.22 -8.46 25.76
N LYS A 321 15.61 -7.29 26.32
CA LYS A 321 15.05 -6.80 27.59
C LYS A 321 14.98 -5.27 27.63
N PHE A 322 13.82 -4.72 27.88
CA PHE A 322 13.66 -3.28 28.07
C PHE A 322 14.41 -2.82 29.35
N SER A 323 15.13 -1.69 29.27
CA SER A 323 15.56 -0.98 30.48
C SER A 323 14.33 -0.44 31.23
N PRO A 324 14.48 -0.04 32.52
CA PRO A 324 13.36 0.56 33.23
C PRO A 324 12.77 1.79 32.53
N GLU A 325 13.62 2.67 32.00
CA GLU A 325 13.21 3.88 31.29
C GLU A 325 12.55 3.57 29.96
N GLN A 326 13.13 2.68 29.17
CA GLN A 326 12.54 2.21 27.91
C GLN A 326 11.15 1.59 28.14
N LYS A 327 11.03 0.77 29.19
CA LYS A 327 9.77 0.10 29.53
C LYS A 327 8.68 1.10 29.94
N GLU A 328 9.01 2.13 30.73
CA GLU A 328 8.04 3.15 31.15
C GLU A 328 7.47 3.93 29.96
N ILE A 329 8.32 4.29 28.98
CA ILE A 329 7.85 4.95 27.75
C ILE A 329 7.07 3.97 26.88
N TYR A 330 7.56 2.73 26.70
CA TYR A 330 6.91 1.71 25.89
C TYR A 330 5.51 1.38 26.42
N ASP A 331 5.39 1.10 27.72
CA ASP A 331 4.12 0.74 28.34
C ASP A 331 3.12 1.91 28.30
N LEU A 332 3.60 3.16 28.35
CA LEU A 332 2.75 4.36 28.18
C LEU A 332 2.19 4.46 26.74
N VAL A 333 3.02 4.20 25.72
CA VAL A 333 2.55 4.17 24.32
C VAL A 333 1.58 3.03 24.11
N TYR A 334 1.85 1.85 24.68
CA TYR A 334 0.97 0.69 24.61
C TYR A 334 -0.40 0.96 25.26
N GLU A 335 -0.42 1.53 26.48
CA GLU A 335 -1.67 1.95 27.15
C GLU A 335 -2.46 2.93 26.27
N SER A 336 -1.76 3.90 25.68
CA SER A 336 -2.36 4.89 24.78
C SER A 336 -2.98 4.25 23.56
N GLN A 337 -2.33 3.26 22.93
CA GLN A 337 -2.85 2.54 21.80
C GLN A 337 -4.09 1.72 22.15
N GLU A 338 -4.04 0.96 23.26
CA GLU A 338 -5.17 0.14 23.71
C GLU A 338 -6.45 0.96 23.92
N GLU A 339 -6.33 2.12 24.55
CA GLU A 339 -7.50 2.99 24.79
C GLU A 339 -7.93 3.72 23.50
N ALA A 340 -6.99 4.10 22.64
CA ALA A 340 -7.29 4.71 21.35
C ALA A 340 -8.03 3.76 20.40
N ILE A 341 -7.65 2.48 20.35
CA ILE A 341 -8.34 1.44 19.55
C ILE A 341 -9.81 1.35 19.94
N LYS A 342 -10.17 1.47 21.22
CA LYS A 342 -11.58 1.44 21.68
C LYS A 342 -12.42 2.58 21.12
N LYS A 343 -11.78 3.66 20.63
CA LYS A 343 -12.46 4.78 19.97
C LYS A 343 -12.63 4.57 18.46
N ALA A 344 -12.03 3.53 17.90
CA ALA A 344 -12.12 3.20 16.48
C ALA A 344 -13.47 2.48 16.16
N ILE A 345 -14.58 3.16 16.42
CA ILE A 345 -15.95 2.66 16.24
C ILE A 345 -16.74 3.53 15.28
N VAL A 346 -17.77 2.95 14.65
CA VAL A 346 -18.65 3.66 13.70
C VAL A 346 -19.20 4.96 14.31
N GLY A 347 -19.11 6.05 13.54
CA GLY A 347 -19.61 7.39 13.91
C GLY A 347 -18.59 8.26 14.65
N ASN A 348 -17.53 7.69 15.21
CA ASN A 348 -16.40 8.46 15.73
C ASN A 348 -15.53 8.99 14.60
N THR A 349 -14.58 9.85 14.94
CA THR A 349 -13.63 10.47 14.01
C THR A 349 -12.18 10.13 14.36
N PHE A 350 -11.25 10.33 13.45
CA PHE A 350 -9.82 10.27 13.75
C PHE A 350 -9.41 11.20 14.90
N ASN A 351 -10.14 12.33 15.07
CA ASN A 351 -9.90 13.24 16.18
C ASN A 351 -10.30 12.64 17.53
N ASP A 352 -11.34 11.81 17.60
CA ASP A 352 -11.73 11.13 18.85
C ASP A 352 -10.67 10.13 19.28
N ILE A 353 -10.11 9.37 18.33
CA ILE A 353 -8.99 8.45 18.55
C ILE A 353 -7.75 9.24 19.04
N TYR A 354 -7.43 10.36 18.35
CA TYR A 354 -6.29 11.20 18.70
C TYR A 354 -6.41 11.82 20.09
N ILE A 355 -7.57 12.35 20.45
CA ILE A 355 -7.80 12.98 21.76
C ILE A 355 -7.57 11.97 22.89
N GLU A 356 -8.11 10.75 22.78
CA GLU A 356 -7.91 9.69 23.77
C GLU A 356 -6.42 9.37 23.94
N SER A 357 -5.74 9.07 22.84
CA SER A 357 -4.32 8.79 22.82
C SER A 357 -3.50 9.93 23.41
N PHE A 358 -3.73 11.15 22.97
CA PHE A 358 -2.99 12.34 23.40
C PHE A 358 -3.17 12.63 24.90
N GLN A 359 -4.35 12.41 25.44
CA GLN A 359 -4.64 12.60 26.86
C GLN A 359 -3.83 11.63 27.74
N ILE A 360 -3.73 10.37 27.33
CA ILE A 360 -2.99 9.34 28.05
C ILE A 360 -1.50 9.66 28.03
N ILE A 361 -0.95 9.92 26.83
CA ILE A 361 0.46 10.28 26.66
C ILE A 361 0.80 11.54 27.45
N SER A 362 -0.01 12.60 27.36
CA SER A 362 0.24 13.85 28.10
C SER A 362 0.30 13.66 29.61
N LYS A 363 -0.67 12.91 30.17
CA LYS A 363 -0.70 12.58 31.59
C LYS A 363 0.49 11.74 32.01
N GLY A 364 0.87 10.75 31.20
CA GLY A 364 2.02 9.90 31.45
C GLY A 364 3.33 10.68 31.44
N LEU A 365 3.57 11.50 30.44
CA LEU A 365 4.77 12.34 30.34
C LEU A 365 4.90 13.32 31.50
N ILE A 366 3.80 13.88 32.03
CA ILE A 366 3.78 14.69 33.24
C ILE A 366 4.17 13.84 34.47
N LYS A 367 3.59 12.66 34.62
CA LYS A 367 3.86 11.72 35.72
C LYS A 367 5.32 11.29 35.73
N LEU A 368 5.95 11.09 34.59
CA LEU A 368 7.36 10.73 34.43
C LEU A 368 8.30 11.93 34.59
N GLY A 369 7.77 13.16 34.74
CA GLY A 369 8.57 14.38 34.90
C GLY A 369 9.27 14.84 33.61
N ILE A 370 8.86 14.33 32.45
CA ILE A 370 9.40 14.70 31.12
C ILE A 370 8.85 16.06 30.68
N ILE A 371 7.60 16.33 30.99
CA ILE A 371 6.97 17.64 30.79
C ILE A 371 6.26 18.09 32.07
N ASN A 372 6.00 19.39 32.20
CA ASN A 372 5.25 19.98 33.31
C ASN A 372 3.90 20.58 32.89
N ASP A 373 3.54 20.54 31.62
CA ASP A 373 2.31 21.07 31.04
C ASP A 373 1.90 20.16 29.88
N ALA A 374 0.63 19.76 29.83
CA ALA A 374 0.07 18.87 28.80
C ALA A 374 0.27 19.43 27.38
N ASN A 375 0.23 20.75 27.19
CA ASN A 375 0.45 21.38 25.88
C ASN A 375 1.84 21.10 25.31
N LYS A 376 2.82 20.79 26.16
CA LYS A 376 4.18 20.43 25.74
C LYS A 376 4.28 19.01 25.19
N ALA A 377 3.27 18.16 25.38
CA ALA A 377 3.28 16.77 24.90
C ALA A 377 3.45 16.69 23.37
N ARG A 378 2.96 17.67 22.59
CA ARG A 378 3.18 17.74 21.15
C ARG A 378 4.66 17.82 20.73
N LYS A 379 5.56 18.23 21.63
CA LYS A 379 7.00 18.20 21.36
C LYS A 379 7.51 16.76 21.20
N TYR A 380 6.90 15.82 21.93
CA TYR A 380 7.30 14.41 21.97
C TYR A 380 6.31 13.48 21.27
N TYR A 381 5.13 13.97 20.93
CA TYR A 381 4.10 13.28 20.14
C TYR A 381 3.58 14.22 19.04
N PRO A 382 4.35 14.41 17.94
CA PRO A 382 4.08 15.47 16.97
C PRO A 382 3.08 15.10 15.86
N HIS A 383 2.79 13.81 15.60
CA HIS A 383 1.98 13.33 14.48
C HIS A 383 0.54 12.98 14.86
N GLY A 384 -0.27 12.65 13.84
CA GLY A 384 -1.59 12.06 14.00
C GLY A 384 -1.51 10.63 14.52
N VAL A 385 -2.66 10.03 14.85
CA VAL A 385 -2.73 8.69 15.41
C VAL A 385 -3.31 7.66 14.44
N SER A 386 -3.83 8.10 13.30
CA SER A 386 -4.54 7.23 12.37
C SER A 386 -4.58 7.80 10.96
N HIS A 387 -4.54 6.91 9.99
CA HIS A 387 -4.90 7.14 8.59
C HIS A 387 -5.63 5.92 8.02
N HIS A 388 -6.27 6.09 6.86
CA HIS A 388 -6.80 4.95 6.11
C HIS A 388 -5.67 4.14 5.50
N ILE A 389 -5.90 2.84 5.32
CA ILE A 389 -4.98 1.93 4.67
C ILE A 389 -5.73 1.07 3.63
N GLY A 390 -5.06 0.71 2.54
CA GLY A 390 -5.67 -0.07 1.45
C GLY A 390 -4.71 -0.32 0.30
N LEU A 391 -5.05 0.17 -0.89
CA LEU A 391 -4.17 0.16 -2.07
C LEU A 391 -3.04 1.18 -1.96
N ASP A 392 -3.19 2.17 -1.12
CA ASP A 392 -2.14 3.08 -0.67
C ASP A 392 -1.93 2.90 0.83
N VAL A 393 -0.72 3.12 1.32
CA VAL A 393 -0.46 3.18 2.76
C VAL A 393 -1.25 4.31 3.41
N HIS A 394 -1.36 5.45 2.73
CA HIS A 394 -2.27 6.54 3.08
C HIS A 394 -3.45 6.56 2.12
N ASP A 395 -4.35 5.59 2.28
CA ASP A 395 -5.53 5.42 1.42
C ASP A 395 -6.50 6.60 1.59
N PRO A 396 -7.19 7.05 0.53
CA PRO A 396 -8.14 8.16 0.65
C PRO A 396 -9.40 7.75 1.41
N GLY A 397 -9.98 8.68 2.17
CA GLY A 397 -11.22 8.44 2.89
C GLY A 397 -11.68 9.62 3.73
N SER A 398 -12.90 9.52 4.27
CA SER A 398 -13.47 10.48 5.20
C SER A 398 -12.84 10.33 6.59
N ARG A 399 -12.93 11.40 7.39
CA ARG A 399 -12.46 11.34 8.79
C ARG A 399 -13.52 10.78 9.76
N ILE A 400 -14.75 10.53 9.30
CA ILE A 400 -15.81 9.90 10.07
C ILE A 400 -15.75 8.40 9.79
N LEU A 401 -15.67 7.60 10.84
CA LEU A 401 -15.51 6.16 10.74
C LEU A 401 -16.82 5.47 10.33
N GLU A 402 -16.71 4.61 9.35
CA GLU A 402 -17.79 3.78 8.84
C GLU A 402 -17.41 2.30 8.90
N LYS A 403 -18.38 1.43 8.93
CA LYS A 403 -18.18 -0.03 8.86
C LYS A 403 -17.33 -0.41 7.63
N ASN A 404 -16.46 -1.38 7.80
CA ASN A 404 -15.53 -1.89 6.79
C ASN A 404 -14.43 -0.89 6.36
N MET A 405 -14.24 0.22 7.05
CA MET A 405 -13.01 0.97 6.96
C MET A 405 -11.89 0.17 7.64
N VAL A 406 -10.68 0.26 7.11
CA VAL A 406 -9.47 -0.20 7.78
C VAL A 406 -8.56 1.02 7.95
N ILE A 407 -8.12 1.23 9.18
CA ILE A 407 -7.31 2.39 9.58
C ILE A 407 -6.14 1.93 10.45
N THR A 408 -5.08 2.72 10.53
CA THR A 408 -4.02 2.53 11.51
C THR A 408 -4.41 3.11 12.87
N VAL A 409 -3.81 2.60 13.96
CA VAL A 409 -3.77 3.26 15.27
C VAL A 409 -2.33 3.20 15.79
N GLU A 410 -1.63 4.34 15.75
CA GLU A 410 -0.17 4.45 15.79
C GLU A 410 0.36 5.53 16.75
N PRO A 411 0.01 5.53 18.02
CA PRO A 411 0.61 6.50 18.95
C PRO A 411 2.12 6.30 19.07
N GLY A 412 2.84 7.40 19.31
CA GLY A 412 4.28 7.36 19.52
C GLY A 412 4.79 8.43 20.48
N ILE A 413 5.95 8.17 21.08
CA ILE A 413 6.71 9.12 21.90
C ILE A 413 8.16 9.12 21.39
N TYR A 414 8.71 10.30 21.12
CA TYR A 414 10.05 10.48 20.58
C TYR A 414 10.80 11.52 21.40
N ILE A 415 11.87 11.11 22.09
CA ILE A 415 12.66 11.96 23.00
C ILE A 415 14.09 12.00 22.48
N PRO A 416 14.41 12.87 21.51
CA PRO A 416 15.76 12.97 20.98
C PRO A 416 16.75 13.48 22.03
N GLU A 417 18.03 13.30 21.75
CA GLU A 417 19.13 13.85 22.56
C GLU A 417 18.98 15.37 22.74
N ASN A 418 19.40 15.88 23.88
CA ASN A 418 19.27 17.30 24.28
C ASN A 418 17.82 17.78 24.42
N SER A 419 16.86 16.86 24.61
CA SER A 419 15.51 17.22 25.01
C SER A 419 15.50 17.90 26.40
N ASP A 420 14.48 18.75 26.64
CA ASP A 420 14.29 19.52 27.84
C ASP A 420 13.72 18.67 29.02
N CYS A 421 14.42 17.55 29.30
CA CYS A 421 14.07 16.59 30.35
C CYS A 421 15.36 15.88 30.86
N ASP A 422 15.22 15.01 31.88
CA ASP A 422 16.34 14.21 32.39
C ASP A 422 16.97 13.38 31.23
N PRO A 423 18.31 13.42 31.08
CA PRO A 423 19.03 12.68 30.04
C PRO A 423 18.77 11.17 29.98
N LYS A 424 18.31 10.58 31.09
CA LYS A 424 17.94 9.15 31.11
C LYS A 424 16.82 8.80 30.13
N TRP A 425 16.04 9.79 29.64
CA TRP A 425 14.96 9.62 28.67
C TRP A 425 15.41 9.84 27.22
N TRP A 426 16.61 10.38 27.00
CA TRP A 426 17.06 10.73 25.65
C TRP A 426 17.27 9.50 24.76
N ASN A 427 17.09 9.69 23.48
CA ASN A 427 17.20 8.68 22.43
C ASN A 427 16.22 7.50 22.61
N ILE A 428 15.09 7.74 23.28
CA ILE A 428 14.00 6.78 23.35
C ILE A 428 12.91 7.23 22.37
N GLY A 429 12.78 6.50 21.25
CA GLY A 429 11.69 6.61 20.28
C GLY A 429 10.86 5.34 20.29
N VAL A 430 9.56 5.47 20.48
CA VAL A 430 8.61 4.34 20.52
C VAL A 430 7.38 4.68 19.67
N ARG A 431 7.03 3.82 18.71
CA ARG A 431 5.74 3.76 18.03
C ARG A 431 5.23 2.31 18.10
N ILE A 432 3.94 2.16 18.37
CA ILE A 432 3.23 0.88 18.29
C ILE A 432 2.03 1.11 17.39
N GLU A 433 1.92 0.34 16.32
CA GLU A 433 0.93 0.53 15.29
C GLU A 433 0.28 -0.77 14.88
N ASP A 434 -1.01 -0.71 14.71
CA ASP A 434 -1.83 -1.82 14.22
C ASP A 434 -2.86 -1.34 13.21
N ASP A 435 -3.20 -2.26 12.29
CA ASP A 435 -4.28 -2.12 11.32
C ASP A 435 -5.61 -2.56 11.92
N ILE A 436 -6.56 -1.65 12.01
CA ILE A 436 -7.82 -1.85 12.72
C ILE A 436 -8.99 -1.82 11.74
N LEU A 437 -9.75 -2.91 11.69
CA LEU A 437 -11.00 -3.02 10.94
C LEU A 437 -12.17 -2.48 11.77
N ILE A 438 -12.87 -1.49 11.23
CA ILE A 438 -14.07 -0.92 11.84
C ILE A 438 -15.27 -1.84 11.57
N THR A 439 -15.97 -2.26 12.64
CA THR A 439 -17.14 -3.13 12.57
C THR A 439 -18.39 -2.46 13.19
N ASP A 440 -19.55 -3.11 13.10
CA ASP A 440 -20.77 -2.66 13.79
C ASP A 440 -20.71 -2.85 15.32
N SER A 441 -19.69 -3.53 15.80
CA SER A 441 -19.45 -3.81 17.22
C SER A 441 -18.07 -3.29 17.63
N GLU A 442 -17.30 -4.08 18.37
CA GLU A 442 -15.91 -3.75 18.73
C GLU A 442 -15.00 -3.76 17.49
N PRO A 443 -14.00 -2.87 17.42
CA PRO A 443 -13.00 -2.88 16.35
C PRO A 443 -12.19 -4.18 16.38
N ILE A 444 -11.76 -4.65 15.21
CA ILE A 444 -10.93 -5.86 15.09
C ILE A 444 -9.50 -5.43 14.74
N ASN A 445 -8.55 -5.79 15.59
CA ASN A 445 -7.13 -5.65 15.29
C ASN A 445 -6.71 -6.77 14.32
N LEU A 446 -6.39 -6.42 13.08
CA LEU A 446 -5.98 -7.37 12.03
C LEU A 446 -4.52 -7.82 12.18
N SER A 447 -3.71 -7.04 12.91
CA SER A 447 -2.29 -7.30 13.20
C SER A 447 -2.04 -7.87 14.60
N GLU A 448 -3.07 -8.35 15.30
CA GLU A 448 -2.99 -8.89 16.67
C GLU A 448 -1.96 -10.03 16.84
N ASP A 449 -1.64 -10.75 15.75
CA ASP A 449 -0.63 -11.81 15.76
C ASP A 449 0.77 -11.27 16.12
N ALA A 450 1.08 -9.99 15.85
CA ALA A 450 2.34 -9.34 16.24
C ALA A 450 2.25 -8.86 17.71
N PRO A 451 3.05 -9.39 18.62
CA PRO A 451 3.00 -9.03 20.03
C PRO A 451 3.17 -7.54 20.29
N ARG A 452 2.41 -6.98 21.24
CA ARG A 452 2.43 -5.55 21.58
C ARG A 452 2.84 -5.28 23.02
N SER A 453 2.52 -6.16 23.96
CA SER A 453 2.93 -5.92 25.35
C SER A 453 4.44 -6.15 25.53
N SER A 454 5.09 -5.31 26.31
CA SER A 454 6.52 -5.44 26.61
C SER A 454 6.88 -6.85 27.12
N SER A 455 6.00 -7.48 27.90
CA SER A 455 6.22 -8.82 28.46
C SER A 455 6.15 -9.91 27.40
N GLU A 456 5.26 -9.81 26.40
CA GLU A 456 5.16 -10.78 25.30
C GLU A 456 6.34 -10.65 24.36
N ILE A 457 6.78 -9.42 24.04
CA ILE A 457 7.98 -9.16 23.25
C ILE A 457 9.20 -9.81 23.92
N GLU A 458 9.47 -9.53 25.19
CA GLU A 458 10.59 -10.15 25.94
C GLU A 458 10.49 -11.68 26.02
N LYS A 459 9.29 -12.24 25.95
CA LYS A 459 9.08 -13.70 25.91
C LYS A 459 9.40 -14.27 24.55
N ILE A 460 8.97 -13.63 23.46
CA ILE A 460 9.21 -14.12 22.08
C ILE A 460 10.69 -13.98 21.72
N MET A 461 11.35 -12.93 22.15
CA MET A 461 12.78 -12.71 21.92
C MET A 461 13.69 -13.77 22.56
N LYS A 462 13.16 -14.64 23.45
CA LYS A 462 13.88 -15.81 23.97
C LYS A 462 13.79 -17.05 23.08
N LEU A 463 12.97 -17.00 22.03
CA LEU A 463 12.81 -18.11 21.09
C LEU A 463 13.86 -17.99 19.98
N GLU A 464 14.35 -19.13 19.51
CA GLU A 464 15.27 -19.17 18.37
C GLU A 464 14.53 -18.92 17.04
N SER A 465 15.16 -18.15 16.15
CA SER A 465 14.73 -18.03 14.76
C SER A 465 15.49 -19.00 13.87
N PRO A 466 14.83 -19.67 12.91
CA PRO A 466 15.54 -20.45 11.89
C PRO A 466 16.46 -19.57 11.02
N ILE A 467 16.25 -18.26 10.97
CA ILE A 467 17.08 -17.31 10.24
C ILE A 467 18.50 -17.27 10.82
N ASN A 468 18.66 -17.36 12.13
CA ASN A 468 19.97 -17.38 12.80
C ASN A 468 20.81 -18.62 12.48
N GLN A 469 20.25 -19.62 11.81
CA GLN A 469 20.98 -20.79 11.32
C GLN A 469 21.54 -20.58 9.91
N LEU A 470 21.20 -19.47 9.25
CA LEU A 470 21.75 -19.11 7.94
C LEU A 470 23.12 -18.45 8.12
N ILE A 471 24.17 -19.27 8.18
CA ILE A 471 25.55 -18.79 8.31
C ILE A 471 26.09 -18.48 6.92
N LEU A 472 26.38 -17.22 6.65
CA LEU A 472 27.01 -16.76 5.42
C LEU A 472 28.51 -16.47 5.66
N PRO A 473 29.37 -16.61 4.63
CA PRO A 473 30.79 -16.25 4.76
C PRO A 473 30.97 -14.75 4.97
N ASP A 474 31.99 -14.39 5.75
CA ASP A 474 32.44 -12.99 5.82
C ASP A 474 33.00 -12.56 4.44
N ILE A 475 32.61 -11.38 4.00
CA ILE A 475 33.06 -10.78 2.72
C ILE A 475 33.84 -9.47 2.93
N ASN A 476 34.17 -9.13 4.18
CA ASN A 476 34.96 -7.95 4.53
C ASN A 476 36.43 -8.31 4.60
N ASP A 477 37.06 -8.57 3.42
CA ASP A 477 38.51 -8.75 3.27
C ASP A 477 39.19 -7.45 2.84
#